data_5209630d30971a1693a3007d4ea8e12d
#
_entry.id   5209630d30971a1693a3007d4ea8e12d
#
_cell.length_a   1.000
_cell.length_b   1.000
_cell.length_c   1.000
_cell.angle_alpha   90.00
_cell.angle_beta   90.00
_cell.angle_gamma   90.00
#
_symmetry.space_group_name_H-M   'P 1'
#
loop_
_entity.id
_entity.type
_entity.pdbx_description
1 polymer ?
#
loop_
_entity_poly.entity_id
_entity_poly.type
_entity_poly.pdbx_seq_one_letter_code
_entity_poly.pdbx_strand_id
1 'polypeptide(L)'
;DSVASRGLGDVYKRQAYDAAVKTKGQPTVILAKTIKGYGMGKSGESTNITHQQKKLGEEDLLYYRDRFDIPLTDKQVKNIEFYKPDEKSEEIKYIKERRMKLGGNLPERTSYAKPIKKPAKDIFENMLQSSGSREMSTTMALVRMLTNLLRDKNIAPRLVPIIPDEARTFGMEGFFQKIGIYAHEGQKYEPVDSEQLSSYKEDKKGQVLEEGITESGAMSSWIAAGTAYTNHDLEMIPIYMFYSMFGFQRVMDLAWAAGDSQTRGFLIGATSGRTTLAGEGLQHQDGHSHLLASTIPNCISYDPTFAYELAVILNCLLYTSDAADE
;
A
#
# COMPACT_ATOMS: atom_id res chain seq x y z
N ASP A 1 3.23 34.69 -26.96
CA ASP A 1 3.29 33.21 -26.97
C ASP A 1 2.29 32.66 -27.97
N SER A 2 2.80 32.22 -29.13
CA SER A 2 1.97 31.74 -30.22
C SER A 2 1.33 30.37 -29.89
N VAL A 3 0.21 30.05 -30.54
CA VAL A 3 -0.48 28.76 -30.44
C VAL A 3 0.48 27.58 -30.72
N ALA A 4 1.48 27.80 -31.59
CA ALA A 4 2.51 26.81 -31.90
C ALA A 4 3.41 26.44 -30.71
N SER A 5 3.71 27.38 -29.78
CA SER A 5 4.53 27.09 -28.59
C SER A 5 3.77 26.28 -27.53
N ARG A 6 2.44 26.38 -27.52
CA ARG A 6 1.58 25.57 -26.62
C ARG A 6 1.54 24.10 -27.05
N GLY A 7 1.42 23.84 -28.35
CA GLY A 7 1.43 22.48 -28.88
C GLY A 7 2.75 21.73 -28.63
N LEU A 8 3.88 22.42 -28.68
CA LEU A 8 5.19 21.85 -28.39
C LEU A 8 5.30 21.40 -26.90
N GLY A 9 4.76 22.19 -25.95
CA GLY A 9 4.76 21.82 -24.53
C GLY A 9 4.04 20.50 -24.26
N ASP A 10 2.91 20.25 -24.90
CA ASP A 10 2.13 19.02 -24.74
C ASP A 10 2.79 17.83 -25.45
N VAL A 11 3.46 18.05 -26.57
CA VAL A 11 4.27 17.03 -27.25
C VAL A 11 5.41 16.57 -26.35
N TYR A 12 6.16 17.48 -25.72
CA TYR A 12 7.24 17.12 -24.81
C TYR A 12 6.76 16.38 -23.57
N LYS A 13 5.64 16.78 -22.99
CA LYS A 13 5.03 16.05 -21.87
C LYS A 13 4.69 14.62 -22.28
N ARG A 14 4.02 14.43 -23.40
CA ARG A 14 3.68 13.12 -23.93
C ARG A 14 4.93 12.27 -24.16
N GLN A 15 5.99 12.84 -24.73
CA GLN A 15 7.26 12.15 -24.96
C GLN A 15 7.91 11.70 -23.67
N ALA A 16 7.87 12.51 -22.61
CA ALA A 16 8.40 12.14 -21.30
C ALA A 16 7.67 10.94 -20.71
N TYR A 17 6.33 10.92 -20.76
CA TYR A 17 5.52 9.77 -20.33
C TYR A 17 5.77 8.53 -21.18
N ASP A 18 5.84 8.71 -22.51
CA ASP A 18 6.12 7.61 -23.45
C ASP A 18 7.50 6.98 -23.19
N ALA A 19 8.51 7.81 -22.93
CA ALA A 19 9.84 7.33 -22.56
C ALA A 19 9.83 6.59 -21.22
N ALA A 20 9.14 7.14 -20.22
CA ALA A 20 9.02 6.52 -18.90
C ALA A 20 8.40 5.12 -18.99
N VAL A 21 7.30 4.96 -19.71
CA VAL A 21 6.61 3.68 -19.89
C VAL A 21 7.45 2.65 -20.65
N LYS A 22 8.30 3.10 -21.57
CA LYS A 22 9.19 2.23 -22.36
C LYS A 22 10.46 1.84 -21.63
N THR A 23 10.89 2.63 -20.63
CA THR A 23 12.07 2.34 -19.84
C THR A 23 11.87 1.09 -18.99
N LYS A 24 12.82 0.17 -19.06
CA LYS A 24 12.80 -1.09 -18.30
C LYS A 24 14.08 -1.22 -17.48
N GLY A 25 14.01 -2.01 -16.41
CA GLY A 25 15.15 -2.33 -15.56
C GLY A 25 15.51 -1.28 -14.52
N GLN A 26 14.83 -0.15 -14.51
CA GLN A 26 15.00 0.91 -13.51
C GLN A 26 13.73 1.74 -13.39
N PRO A 27 13.44 2.32 -12.21
CA PRO A 27 12.33 3.25 -12.03
C PRO A 27 12.60 4.56 -12.78
N THR A 28 11.51 5.24 -13.20
CA THR A 28 11.59 6.54 -13.86
C THR A 28 10.80 7.57 -13.07
N VAL A 29 11.42 8.69 -12.76
CA VAL A 29 10.80 9.84 -12.10
C VAL A 29 10.68 10.99 -13.09
N ILE A 30 9.48 11.55 -13.24
CA ILE A 30 9.22 12.72 -14.08
C ILE A 30 9.04 13.93 -13.16
N LEU A 31 9.97 14.88 -13.22
CA LEU A 31 9.84 16.15 -12.51
C LEU A 31 9.05 17.14 -13.36
N ALA A 32 7.76 17.31 -13.04
CA ALA A 32 6.87 18.19 -13.76
C ALA A 32 6.74 19.56 -13.07
N LYS A 33 7.28 20.60 -13.68
CA LYS A 33 7.07 21.98 -13.22
C LYS A 33 5.71 22.48 -13.72
N THR A 34 4.80 22.71 -12.80
CA THR A 34 3.43 23.15 -13.09
C THR A 34 3.16 24.53 -12.49
N ILE A 35 2.06 25.14 -12.94
CA ILE A 35 1.57 26.41 -12.44
C ILE A 35 0.19 26.16 -11.83
N LYS A 36 -0.01 26.57 -10.57
CA LYS A 36 -1.32 26.50 -9.93
C LYS A 36 -2.32 27.40 -10.66
N GLY A 37 -3.52 26.90 -10.93
CA GLY A 37 -4.54 27.64 -11.65
C GLY A 37 -4.24 27.83 -13.13
N TYR A 38 -3.48 26.92 -13.75
CA TYR A 38 -3.20 27.00 -15.19
C TYR A 38 -4.49 27.17 -16.01
N GLY A 39 -4.48 28.17 -16.87
CA GLY A 39 -5.64 28.53 -17.70
C GLY A 39 -6.56 29.59 -17.11
N MET A 40 -6.49 29.88 -15.82
CA MET A 40 -7.36 30.87 -15.18
C MET A 40 -6.94 32.33 -15.45
N GLY A 41 -5.82 32.56 -16.12
CA GLY A 41 -5.36 33.90 -16.43
C GLY A 41 -5.19 34.79 -15.21
N LYS A 42 -5.62 36.03 -15.30
CA LYS A 42 -5.47 37.03 -14.22
C LYS A 42 -6.25 36.69 -12.97
N SER A 43 -7.32 35.91 -13.06
CA SER A 43 -8.18 35.57 -11.92
C SER A 43 -7.63 34.50 -10.99
N GLY A 44 -6.56 33.80 -11.38
CA GLY A 44 -6.05 32.74 -10.53
C GLY A 44 -4.71 32.11 -10.92
N GLU A 45 -4.18 32.36 -12.11
CA GLU A 45 -2.94 31.70 -12.54
C GLU A 45 -1.74 32.22 -11.77
N SER A 46 -0.99 31.34 -11.13
CA SER A 46 0.19 31.64 -10.30
C SER A 46 -0.10 32.54 -9.09
N THR A 47 -1.32 32.57 -8.60
CA THR A 47 -1.71 33.41 -7.46
C THR A 47 -2.13 32.58 -6.25
N ASN A 48 -1.97 33.13 -5.05
CA ASN A 48 -2.41 32.46 -3.82
C ASN A 48 -3.92 32.32 -3.70
N ILE A 49 -4.66 33.27 -4.28
CA ILE A 49 -6.13 33.30 -4.27
C ILE A 49 -6.75 32.09 -4.98
N THR A 50 -6.02 31.47 -5.90
CA THR A 50 -6.48 30.28 -6.66
C THR A 50 -7.02 29.16 -5.75
N HIS A 51 -6.47 29.00 -4.57
CA HIS A 51 -6.91 27.97 -3.62
C HIS A 51 -8.34 28.19 -3.13
N GLN A 52 -8.79 29.44 -3.07
CA GLN A 52 -10.12 29.81 -2.58
C GLN A 52 -11.06 30.26 -3.70
N GLN A 53 -10.59 30.25 -4.95
CA GLN A 53 -11.39 30.69 -6.10
C GLN A 53 -12.54 29.71 -6.35
N LYS A 54 -13.75 30.11 -5.99
CA LYS A 54 -14.96 29.27 -6.15
C LYS A 54 -15.73 29.53 -7.43
N LYS A 55 -15.62 30.73 -8.00
CA LYS A 55 -16.33 31.15 -9.22
C LYS A 55 -15.41 32.01 -10.07
N LEU A 56 -15.47 31.83 -11.37
CA LEU A 56 -14.86 32.70 -12.36
C LEU A 56 -15.87 33.75 -12.80
N GLY A 57 -15.41 34.98 -13.04
CA GLY A 57 -16.20 36.02 -13.65
C GLY A 57 -16.45 35.76 -15.14
N GLU A 58 -17.34 36.55 -15.74
CA GLU A 58 -17.67 36.43 -17.18
C GLU A 58 -16.44 36.63 -18.06
N GLU A 59 -15.61 37.62 -17.77
CA GLU A 59 -14.38 37.89 -18.51
C GLU A 59 -13.38 36.73 -18.40
N ASP A 60 -13.28 36.11 -17.25
CA ASP A 60 -12.40 34.98 -17.00
C ASP A 60 -12.85 33.73 -17.78
N LEU A 61 -14.17 33.51 -17.83
CA LEU A 61 -14.75 32.40 -18.60
C LEU A 61 -14.52 32.59 -20.10
N LEU A 62 -14.69 33.81 -20.61
CA LEU A 62 -14.39 34.14 -22.01
C LEU A 62 -12.91 33.95 -22.32
N TYR A 63 -12.04 34.44 -21.44
CA TYR A 63 -10.59 34.22 -21.56
C TYR A 63 -10.24 32.72 -21.56
N TYR A 64 -10.83 31.91 -20.67
CA TYR A 64 -10.60 30.47 -20.61
C TYR A 64 -11.05 29.78 -21.91
N ARG A 65 -12.25 30.10 -22.40
CA ARG A 65 -12.76 29.61 -23.69
C ARG A 65 -11.78 29.90 -24.83
N ASP A 66 -11.34 31.15 -24.95
CA ASP A 66 -10.47 31.61 -26.04
C ASP A 66 -9.08 30.95 -25.93
N ARG A 67 -8.57 30.82 -24.73
CA ARG A 67 -7.27 30.19 -24.50
C ARG A 67 -7.22 28.72 -24.88
N PHE A 68 -8.33 28.03 -24.76
CA PHE A 68 -8.43 26.59 -25.03
C PHE A 68 -9.22 26.26 -26.30
N ASP A 69 -9.53 27.28 -27.08
CA ASP A 69 -10.27 27.16 -28.36
C ASP A 69 -11.58 26.36 -28.23
N ILE A 70 -12.30 26.58 -27.09
CA ILE A 70 -13.56 25.91 -26.85
C ILE A 70 -14.63 26.50 -27.74
N PRO A 71 -15.31 25.72 -28.60
CA PRO A 71 -16.25 26.23 -29.62
C PRO A 71 -17.62 26.59 -29.00
N LEU A 72 -17.63 27.59 -28.15
CA LEU A 72 -18.84 28.16 -27.53
C LEU A 72 -18.93 29.65 -27.90
N THR A 73 -20.14 30.12 -28.18
CA THR A 73 -20.41 31.53 -28.35
C THR A 73 -20.35 32.28 -27.03
N ASP A 74 -20.14 33.59 -27.07
CA ASP A 74 -20.15 34.44 -25.86
C ASP A 74 -21.41 34.28 -25.05
N LYS A 75 -22.58 34.17 -25.68
CA LYS A 75 -23.86 33.94 -25.04
C LYS A 75 -23.88 32.62 -24.28
N GLN A 76 -23.36 31.55 -24.88
CA GLN A 76 -23.30 30.22 -24.23
C GLN A 76 -22.34 30.23 -23.05
N VAL A 77 -21.18 30.89 -23.16
CA VAL A 77 -20.22 31.04 -22.07
C VAL A 77 -20.85 31.81 -20.90
N LYS A 78 -21.54 32.94 -21.20
CA LYS A 78 -22.24 33.72 -20.16
C LYS A 78 -23.35 32.95 -19.46
N ASN A 79 -24.04 32.07 -20.19
CA ASN A 79 -25.07 31.18 -19.63
C ASN A 79 -24.49 29.93 -18.96
N ILE A 80 -23.17 29.77 -18.98
CA ILE A 80 -22.47 28.58 -18.42
C ILE A 80 -23.03 27.28 -19.03
N GLU A 81 -23.22 27.30 -20.36
CA GLU A 81 -23.68 26.10 -21.08
C GLU A 81 -22.57 25.06 -21.17
N PHE A 82 -22.92 23.78 -21.00
CA PHE A 82 -21.96 22.69 -21.15
C PHE A 82 -21.63 22.49 -22.62
N TYR A 83 -20.33 22.47 -22.92
CA TYR A 83 -19.85 22.05 -24.23
C TYR A 83 -19.96 20.52 -24.34
N LYS A 84 -20.71 20.08 -25.34
CA LYS A 84 -20.79 18.67 -25.70
C LYS A 84 -20.21 18.49 -27.11
N PRO A 85 -19.03 17.86 -27.23
CA PRO A 85 -18.46 17.58 -28.56
C PRO A 85 -19.36 16.67 -29.41
N ASP A 86 -19.25 16.79 -30.74
CA ASP A 86 -19.96 15.89 -31.64
C ASP A 86 -19.52 14.43 -31.43
N GLU A 87 -20.48 13.53 -31.46
CA GLU A 87 -20.24 12.10 -31.28
C GLU A 87 -19.27 11.48 -32.31
N LYS A 88 -19.14 12.13 -33.48
CA LYS A 88 -18.25 11.72 -34.58
C LYS A 88 -16.91 12.44 -34.54
N SER A 89 -16.70 13.37 -33.61
CA SER A 89 -15.42 14.08 -33.50
C SER A 89 -14.28 13.11 -33.16
N GLU A 90 -13.07 13.51 -33.52
CA GLU A 90 -11.86 12.70 -33.29
C GLU A 90 -11.60 12.49 -31.79
N GLU A 91 -11.87 13.51 -30.97
CA GLU A 91 -11.72 13.47 -29.53
C GLU A 91 -12.65 12.44 -28.91
N ILE A 92 -13.92 12.42 -29.33
CA ILE A 92 -14.91 11.46 -28.80
C ILE A 92 -14.57 10.04 -29.24
N LYS A 93 -14.17 9.84 -30.49
CA LYS A 93 -13.70 8.52 -30.95
C LYS A 93 -12.51 8.05 -30.12
N TYR A 94 -11.51 8.91 -29.93
CA TYR A 94 -10.32 8.58 -29.14
C TYR A 94 -10.68 8.21 -27.71
N ILE A 95 -11.51 9.00 -27.03
CA ILE A 95 -11.94 8.72 -25.65
C ILE A 95 -12.70 7.38 -25.58
N LYS A 96 -13.65 7.15 -26.49
CA LYS A 96 -14.42 5.91 -26.55
C LYS A 96 -13.53 4.69 -26.77
N GLU A 97 -12.59 4.76 -27.69
CA GLU A 97 -11.63 3.66 -27.91
C GLU A 97 -10.79 3.36 -26.68
N ARG A 98 -10.31 4.40 -26.01
CA ARG A 98 -9.53 4.21 -24.75
C ARG A 98 -10.39 3.63 -23.64
N ARG A 99 -11.61 4.12 -23.48
CA ARG A 99 -12.54 3.60 -22.46
C ARG A 99 -12.93 2.14 -22.71
N MET A 100 -13.18 1.78 -23.94
CA MET A 100 -13.48 0.39 -24.30
C MET A 100 -12.30 -0.56 -23.99
N LYS A 101 -11.06 -0.12 -24.19
CA LYS A 101 -9.87 -0.90 -23.79
C LYS A 101 -9.72 -1.07 -22.27
N LEU A 102 -10.36 -0.21 -21.48
CA LEU A 102 -10.38 -0.25 -20.03
C LEU A 102 -11.65 -0.89 -19.45
N GLY A 103 -12.46 -1.55 -20.28
CA GLY A 103 -13.69 -2.22 -19.84
C GLY A 103 -14.94 -1.36 -19.88
N GLY A 104 -14.90 -0.15 -20.45
CA GLY A 104 -16.06 0.74 -20.61
C GLY A 104 -15.90 2.12 -19.99
N ASN A 105 -16.99 2.89 -19.93
CA ASN A 105 -16.98 4.29 -19.47
C ASN A 105 -16.69 4.41 -17.96
N LEU A 106 -17.17 3.47 -17.18
CA LEU A 106 -16.82 3.30 -15.76
C LEU A 106 -15.94 2.07 -15.67
N PRO A 107 -14.72 2.17 -15.13
CA PRO A 107 -13.91 1.00 -14.86
C PRO A 107 -14.71 0.04 -13.98
N GLU A 108 -14.88 -1.19 -14.42
CA GLU A 108 -15.51 -2.21 -13.62
C GLU A 108 -14.58 -2.53 -12.44
N ARG A 109 -15.09 -2.38 -11.23
CA ARG A 109 -14.37 -2.76 -10.02
C ARG A 109 -14.66 -4.24 -9.77
N THR A 110 -13.86 -5.08 -10.38
CA THR A 110 -13.97 -6.53 -10.21
C THR A 110 -12.72 -7.04 -9.51
N SER A 111 -12.91 -8.01 -8.64
CA SER A 111 -11.83 -8.81 -8.12
C SER A 111 -12.09 -10.26 -8.54
N TYR A 112 -11.18 -10.81 -9.31
CA TYR A 112 -11.21 -12.22 -9.72
C TYR A 112 -10.29 -13.07 -8.83
N ALA A 113 -9.77 -12.50 -7.75
CA ALA A 113 -8.95 -13.21 -6.79
C ALA A 113 -9.71 -14.41 -6.23
N LYS A 114 -9.08 -15.58 -6.31
CA LYS A 114 -9.67 -16.79 -5.73
C LYS A 114 -9.51 -16.74 -4.22
N PRO A 115 -10.57 -16.94 -3.44
CA PRO A 115 -10.50 -17.00 -2.00
C PRO A 115 -9.46 -18.03 -1.51
N ILE A 116 -8.74 -17.69 -0.48
CA ILE A 116 -7.79 -18.60 0.15
C ILE A 116 -8.57 -19.64 0.95
N LYS A 117 -8.29 -20.92 0.70
CA LYS A 117 -8.87 -21.97 1.53
C LYS A 117 -8.37 -21.84 2.96
N LYS A 118 -9.28 -21.95 3.91
CA LYS A 118 -8.96 -21.93 5.34
C LYS A 118 -7.91 -22.97 5.67
N PRO A 119 -6.97 -22.65 6.56
CA PRO A 119 -6.09 -23.64 7.13
C PRO A 119 -6.90 -24.66 7.95
N ALA A 120 -6.41 -25.87 8.07
CA ALA A 120 -7.01 -26.86 8.94
C ALA A 120 -6.99 -26.37 10.40
N LYS A 121 -8.04 -26.67 11.17
CA LYS A 121 -8.18 -26.20 12.57
C LYS A 121 -7.04 -26.67 13.48
N ASP A 122 -6.46 -27.82 13.19
CA ASP A 122 -5.36 -28.44 13.95
C ASP A 122 -4.03 -27.66 13.83
N ILE A 123 -3.91 -26.78 12.84
CA ILE A 123 -2.70 -25.94 12.67
C ILE A 123 -2.39 -25.13 13.94
N PHE A 124 -3.42 -24.70 14.67
CA PHE A 124 -3.29 -23.90 15.88
C PHE A 124 -3.50 -24.71 17.17
N GLU A 125 -3.80 -26.01 17.09
CA GLU A 125 -4.19 -26.82 18.24
C GLU A 125 -3.15 -26.80 19.38
N ASN A 126 -1.87 -26.87 19.02
CA ASN A 126 -0.78 -26.79 20.00
C ASN A 126 -0.69 -25.43 20.73
N MET A 127 -1.31 -24.38 20.17
CA MET A 127 -1.34 -23.04 20.78
C MET A 127 -2.58 -22.83 21.62
N LEU A 128 -3.61 -23.66 21.45
CA LEU A 128 -4.82 -23.65 22.26
C LEU A 128 -4.66 -24.37 23.58
N GLN A 129 -3.57 -25.13 23.73
CA GLN A 129 -3.23 -25.86 24.96
C GLN A 129 -2.17 -25.13 25.78
N SER A 130 -2.00 -25.57 27.01
CA SER A 130 -0.96 -25.04 27.89
C SER A 130 0.44 -25.28 27.32
N SER A 131 1.31 -24.29 27.46
CA SER A 131 2.76 -24.42 27.18
C SER A 131 3.51 -25.31 28.19
N GLY A 132 2.83 -25.80 29.22
CA GLY A 132 3.41 -26.56 30.32
C GLY A 132 4.36 -25.69 31.15
N SER A 133 5.57 -26.18 31.36
CA SER A 133 6.61 -25.46 32.11
C SER A 133 7.42 -24.48 31.26
N ARG A 134 7.10 -24.33 29.96
CA ARG A 134 7.85 -23.42 29.07
C ARG A 134 7.23 -22.04 29.09
N GLU A 135 8.00 -21.07 29.50
CA GLU A 135 7.67 -19.68 29.33
C GLU A 135 7.74 -19.32 27.83
N MET A 136 6.75 -18.58 27.34
CA MET A 136 6.65 -18.20 25.94
C MET A 136 6.02 -16.81 25.83
N SER A 137 6.69 -15.90 25.14
CA SER A 137 6.11 -14.61 24.81
C SER A 137 5.04 -14.75 23.72
N THR A 138 4.10 -13.82 23.65
CA THR A 138 3.11 -13.76 22.56
C THR A 138 3.76 -13.59 21.19
N THR A 139 4.88 -12.85 21.09
CA THR A 139 5.68 -12.76 19.86
C THR A 139 6.19 -14.12 19.39
N MET A 140 6.77 -14.91 20.31
CA MET A 140 7.23 -16.27 19.97
C MET A 140 6.07 -17.20 19.65
N ALA A 141 4.92 -17.04 20.29
CA ALA A 141 3.71 -17.78 19.94
C ALA A 141 3.28 -17.47 18.51
N LEU A 142 3.25 -16.18 18.10
CA LEU A 142 2.95 -15.77 16.73
C LEU A 142 3.91 -16.39 15.72
N VAL A 143 5.21 -16.30 15.95
CA VAL A 143 6.23 -16.87 15.05
C VAL A 143 6.03 -18.37 14.87
N ARG A 144 5.67 -19.10 15.93
CA ARG A 144 5.33 -20.52 15.83
C ARG A 144 4.06 -20.77 15.03
N MET A 145 3.02 -19.95 15.19
CA MET A 145 1.80 -20.04 14.42
C MET A 145 2.08 -19.79 12.93
N LEU A 146 2.85 -18.74 12.61
CA LEU A 146 3.27 -18.46 11.22
C LEU A 146 4.10 -19.63 10.67
N THR A 147 4.99 -20.21 11.46
CA THR A 147 5.76 -21.40 11.09
C THR A 147 4.85 -22.59 10.76
N ASN A 148 3.74 -22.74 11.48
CA ASN A 148 2.75 -23.78 11.18
C ASN A 148 1.96 -23.46 9.91
N LEU A 149 1.56 -22.21 9.71
CA LEU A 149 0.89 -21.75 8.47
C LEU A 149 1.76 -21.99 7.23
N LEU A 150 3.08 -21.88 7.33
CA LEU A 150 4.01 -22.20 6.25
C LEU A 150 4.04 -23.69 5.87
N ARG A 151 3.36 -24.57 6.62
CA ARG A 151 3.19 -25.99 6.24
C ARG A 151 1.92 -26.21 5.41
N ASP A 152 0.97 -25.28 5.46
CA ASP A 152 -0.24 -25.35 4.65
C ASP A 152 0.06 -24.94 3.19
N LYS A 153 -0.24 -25.83 2.26
CA LYS A 153 0.06 -25.63 0.83
C LYS A 153 -0.73 -24.50 0.18
N ASN A 154 -1.88 -24.09 0.76
CA ASN A 154 -2.70 -23.00 0.25
C ASN A 154 -2.26 -21.66 0.83
N ILE A 155 -1.89 -21.64 2.11
CA ILE A 155 -1.50 -20.44 2.86
C ILE A 155 -0.03 -20.06 2.58
N ALA A 156 0.87 -21.02 2.64
CA ALA A 156 2.32 -20.77 2.55
C ALA A 156 2.71 -19.90 1.34
N PRO A 157 2.22 -20.12 0.11
CA PRO A 157 2.58 -19.29 -1.03
C PRO A 157 2.00 -17.86 -0.99
N ARG A 158 1.10 -17.58 -0.05
CA ARG A 158 0.39 -16.31 0.10
C ARG A 158 0.91 -15.47 1.26
N LEU A 159 1.63 -16.09 2.18
CA LEU A 159 2.15 -15.44 3.37
C LEU A 159 3.33 -14.54 3.01
N VAL A 160 3.24 -13.26 3.36
CA VAL A 160 4.29 -12.25 3.09
C VAL A 160 4.70 -11.60 4.41
N PRO A 161 5.69 -12.15 5.12
CA PRO A 161 6.28 -11.46 6.27
C PRO A 161 7.05 -10.23 5.82
N ILE A 162 6.77 -9.09 6.44
CA ILE A 162 7.41 -7.80 6.13
C ILE A 162 8.02 -7.28 7.42
N ILE A 163 9.30 -6.95 7.38
CA ILE A 163 10.09 -6.60 8.57
C ILE A 163 11.02 -5.45 8.20
N PRO A 164 11.20 -4.44 9.06
CA PRO A 164 12.14 -3.37 8.78
C PRO A 164 13.58 -3.91 8.74
N ASP A 165 14.10 -4.48 9.84
CA ASP A 165 15.46 -5.00 9.90
C ASP A 165 15.70 -5.90 11.12
N GLU A 166 14.69 -6.21 11.88
CA GLU A 166 14.83 -6.79 13.23
C GLU A 166 14.27 -8.22 13.31
N ALA A 167 14.36 -8.97 12.22
CA ALA A 167 13.80 -10.33 12.15
C ALA A 167 14.26 -11.25 13.27
N ARG A 168 15.54 -11.16 13.68
CA ARG A 168 16.10 -11.95 14.77
C ARG A 168 15.53 -11.58 16.13
N THR A 169 15.36 -10.28 16.39
CA THR A 169 14.77 -9.80 17.64
C THR A 169 13.36 -10.34 17.83
N PHE A 170 12.64 -10.55 16.74
CA PHE A 170 11.32 -11.18 16.75
C PHE A 170 11.37 -12.72 16.73
N GLY A 171 12.57 -13.33 16.67
CA GLY A 171 12.74 -14.79 16.61
C GLY A 171 12.34 -15.39 15.26
N MET A 172 12.42 -14.60 14.17
CA MET A 172 12.01 -14.99 12.82
C MET A 172 13.18 -15.51 11.95
N GLU A 173 14.37 -15.63 12.48
CA GLU A 173 15.55 -16.10 11.74
C GLU A 173 15.34 -17.47 11.05
N GLY A 174 14.47 -18.32 11.64
CA GLY A 174 14.09 -19.59 11.04
C GLY A 174 13.35 -19.46 9.70
N PHE A 175 12.82 -18.29 9.39
CA PHE A 175 12.13 -18.04 8.11
C PHE A 175 13.14 -17.87 6.97
N PHE A 176 14.33 -17.37 7.24
CA PHE A 176 15.38 -17.21 6.23
C PHE A 176 15.73 -18.51 5.54
N GLN A 177 15.80 -19.61 6.30
CA GLN A 177 16.02 -20.92 5.71
C GLN A 177 14.81 -21.50 4.99
N LYS A 178 13.61 -21.26 5.53
CA LYS A 178 12.38 -21.89 5.03
C LYS A 178 11.85 -21.25 3.78
N ILE A 179 11.79 -19.92 3.74
CA ILE A 179 11.14 -19.16 2.67
C ILE A 179 12.03 -18.08 2.07
N GLY A 180 13.24 -17.86 2.63
CA GLY A 180 14.22 -16.91 2.13
C GLY A 180 13.82 -15.44 2.27
N ILE A 181 14.81 -14.57 2.25
CA ILE A 181 14.65 -13.14 2.11
C ILE A 181 14.55 -12.83 0.62
N TYR A 182 13.57 -12.02 0.22
CA TYR A 182 13.44 -11.64 -1.18
C TYR A 182 14.56 -10.69 -1.59
N ALA A 183 15.29 -11.05 -2.64
CA ALA A 183 16.24 -10.19 -3.31
C ALA A 183 16.10 -10.33 -4.83
N HIS A 184 15.79 -9.23 -5.51
CA HIS A 184 15.52 -9.21 -6.96
C HIS A 184 16.60 -9.89 -7.80
N GLU A 185 17.86 -9.73 -7.41
CA GLU A 185 18.99 -10.32 -8.12
C GLU A 185 19.54 -11.59 -7.45
N GLY A 186 18.98 -11.99 -6.32
CA GLY A 186 19.52 -13.03 -5.44
C GLY A 186 20.70 -12.53 -4.63
N GLN A 187 21.25 -13.39 -3.78
CA GLN A 187 22.39 -13.03 -2.94
C GLN A 187 23.67 -12.90 -3.76
N LYS A 188 24.27 -11.73 -3.75
CA LYS A 188 25.49 -11.40 -4.52
C LYS A 188 26.75 -11.31 -3.67
N TYR A 189 26.64 -11.49 -2.39
CA TYR A 189 27.73 -11.39 -1.44
C TYR A 189 27.64 -12.51 -0.41
N GLU A 190 28.75 -12.80 0.22
CA GLU A 190 28.78 -13.63 1.40
C GLU A 190 28.76 -12.73 2.64
N PRO A 191 27.81 -12.93 3.58
CA PRO A 191 27.80 -12.16 4.81
C PRO A 191 29.12 -12.30 5.57
N VAL A 192 29.64 -11.17 6.12
CA VAL A 192 30.92 -11.17 6.85
C VAL A 192 30.93 -12.11 8.03
N ASP A 193 29.76 -12.37 8.61
CA ASP A 193 29.50 -13.25 9.75
C ASP A 193 28.79 -14.55 9.34
N SER A 194 28.96 -15.00 8.11
CA SER A 194 28.33 -16.21 7.57
C SER A 194 28.55 -17.47 8.42
N GLU A 195 29.71 -17.57 9.05
CA GLU A 195 30.03 -18.68 9.98
C GLU A 195 29.21 -18.62 11.27
N GLN A 196 28.78 -17.42 11.69
CA GLN A 196 27.95 -17.19 12.90
C GLN A 196 26.46 -17.14 12.56
N LEU A 197 26.13 -16.68 11.35
CA LEU A 197 24.79 -16.49 10.81
C LEU A 197 24.36 -17.65 9.95
N SER A 198 24.23 -18.83 10.51
CA SER A 198 23.95 -20.07 9.78
C SER A 198 22.68 -20.08 8.93
N SER A 199 21.88 -19.00 8.94
CA SER A 199 20.54 -19.02 8.34
C SER A 199 20.23 -17.86 7.39
N TYR A 200 21.13 -16.88 7.22
CA TYR A 200 20.85 -15.74 6.33
C TYR A 200 20.92 -16.17 4.86
N LYS A 201 19.78 -16.01 4.16
CA LYS A 201 19.69 -16.41 2.75
C LYS A 201 18.79 -15.46 1.99
N GLU A 202 19.35 -14.77 1.00
CA GLU A 202 18.62 -13.99 0.00
C GLU A 202 18.36 -14.85 -1.24
N ASP A 203 17.13 -14.77 -1.77
CA ASP A 203 16.71 -15.53 -2.94
C ASP A 203 15.72 -14.72 -3.79
N LYS A 204 15.78 -14.89 -5.12
CA LYS A 204 14.82 -14.30 -6.06
C LYS A 204 13.37 -14.74 -5.81
N LYS A 205 13.20 -15.90 -5.18
CA LYS A 205 11.92 -16.47 -4.78
C LYS A 205 11.66 -16.35 -3.28
N GLY A 206 12.46 -15.56 -2.58
CA GLY A 206 12.27 -15.28 -1.16
C GLY A 206 10.91 -14.63 -0.90
N GLN A 207 10.33 -14.92 0.28
CA GLN A 207 9.01 -14.38 0.68
C GLN A 207 9.10 -13.37 1.81
N VAL A 208 10.19 -13.36 2.57
CA VAL A 208 10.42 -12.34 3.60
C VAL A 208 10.86 -11.05 2.92
N LEU A 209 10.12 -9.97 3.12
CA LEU A 209 10.52 -8.63 2.70
C LEU A 209 11.23 -7.96 3.88
N GLU A 210 12.56 -7.92 3.81
CA GLU A 210 13.40 -7.20 4.77
C GLU A 210 13.77 -5.84 4.18
N GLU A 211 13.00 -4.81 4.59
CA GLU A 211 12.94 -3.51 3.92
C GLU A 211 14.07 -2.55 4.33
N GLY A 212 14.84 -2.92 5.35
CA GLY A 212 15.74 -2.00 6.05
C GLY A 212 14.98 -1.16 7.08
N ILE A 213 15.70 -0.32 7.83
CA ILE A 213 15.11 0.53 8.88
C ILE A 213 14.31 1.67 8.23
N THR A 214 13.19 1.30 7.62
CA THR A 214 12.23 2.22 6.99
C THR A 214 10.81 1.72 7.17
N GLU A 215 10.14 2.19 8.19
CA GLU A 215 8.75 1.81 8.47
C GLU A 215 7.80 2.24 7.35
N SER A 216 8.08 3.38 6.72
CA SER A 216 7.28 3.85 5.57
C SER A 216 7.43 2.94 4.35
N GLY A 217 8.63 2.42 4.07
CA GLY A 217 8.86 1.43 3.02
C GLY A 217 8.13 0.13 3.31
N ALA A 218 8.30 -0.40 4.53
CA ALA A 218 7.62 -1.62 4.96
C ALA A 218 6.09 -1.49 4.90
N MET A 219 5.52 -0.37 5.34
CA MET A 219 4.09 -0.12 5.25
C MET A 219 3.61 0.00 3.79
N SER A 220 4.40 0.60 2.91
CA SER A 220 4.07 0.67 1.48
C SER A 220 4.05 -0.72 0.83
N SER A 221 5.00 -1.57 1.15
CA SER A 221 5.02 -2.97 0.70
C SER A 221 3.84 -3.77 1.26
N TRP A 222 3.45 -3.52 2.52
CA TRP A 222 2.28 -4.12 3.13
C TRP A 222 0.98 -3.70 2.41
N ILE A 223 0.82 -2.41 2.08
CA ILE A 223 -0.32 -1.91 1.29
C ILE A 223 -0.35 -2.58 -0.09
N ALA A 224 0.79 -2.64 -0.78
CA ALA A 224 0.88 -3.24 -2.09
C ALA A 224 0.47 -4.72 -2.08
N ALA A 225 0.96 -5.49 -1.11
CA ALA A 225 0.57 -6.89 -0.95
C ALA A 225 -0.89 -7.04 -0.53
N GLY A 226 -1.37 -6.21 0.40
CA GLY A 226 -2.73 -6.26 0.92
C GLY A 226 -3.81 -5.77 -0.05
N THR A 227 -3.43 -5.08 -1.14
CA THR A 227 -4.33 -4.68 -2.24
C THR A 227 -4.13 -5.53 -3.50
N ALA A 228 -3.30 -6.55 -3.47
CA ALA A 228 -3.02 -7.41 -4.62
C ALA A 228 -4.26 -8.17 -5.11
N TYR A 229 -5.23 -8.42 -4.24
CA TYR A 229 -6.50 -9.07 -4.60
C TYR A 229 -7.29 -8.27 -5.63
N THR A 230 -7.23 -6.94 -5.60
CA THR A 230 -7.93 -6.08 -6.56
C THR A 230 -7.04 -5.62 -7.73
N ASN A 231 -5.72 -5.53 -7.52
CA ASN A 231 -4.79 -5.04 -8.54
C ASN A 231 -4.21 -6.15 -9.43
N HIS A 232 -4.14 -7.38 -8.90
CA HIS A 232 -3.46 -8.49 -9.55
C HIS A 232 -4.26 -9.80 -9.48
N ASP A 233 -5.51 -9.78 -9.03
CA ASP A 233 -6.36 -10.95 -8.84
C ASP A 233 -5.70 -12.04 -7.96
N LEU A 234 -4.92 -11.62 -6.99
CA LEU A 234 -4.09 -12.46 -6.15
C LEU A 234 -4.27 -12.13 -4.67
N GLU A 235 -4.99 -12.97 -3.93
CA GLU A 235 -5.05 -12.84 -2.47
C GLU A 235 -3.66 -13.09 -1.87
N MET A 236 -3.19 -12.16 -1.05
CA MET A 236 -1.98 -12.27 -0.25
C MET A 236 -2.28 -12.04 1.22
N ILE A 237 -1.45 -12.58 2.10
CA ILE A 237 -1.54 -12.42 3.56
C ILE A 237 -0.29 -11.69 4.03
N PRO A 238 -0.22 -10.36 3.88
CA PRO A 238 0.91 -9.62 4.39
C PRO A 238 0.84 -9.47 5.91
N ILE A 239 1.98 -9.69 6.54
CA ILE A 239 2.16 -9.56 7.99
C ILE A 239 3.35 -8.62 8.21
N TYR A 240 3.03 -7.38 8.53
CA TYR A 240 4.05 -6.39 8.85
C TYR A 240 4.30 -6.40 10.35
N MET A 241 5.50 -6.81 10.74
CA MET A 241 5.95 -6.86 12.13
C MET A 241 6.95 -5.73 12.40
N PHE A 242 6.70 -4.95 13.43
CA PHE A 242 7.48 -3.78 13.83
C PHE A 242 7.55 -3.66 15.34
N TYR A 243 8.48 -2.87 15.84
CA TYR A 243 8.45 -2.43 17.22
C TYR A 243 7.21 -1.56 17.43
N SER A 244 6.39 -1.93 18.40
CA SER A 244 5.08 -1.29 18.63
C SER A 244 5.18 0.25 18.70
N MET A 245 6.20 0.77 19.37
CA MET A 245 6.43 2.20 19.50
C MET A 245 6.76 2.90 18.16
N PHE A 246 7.19 2.17 17.14
CA PHE A 246 7.61 2.71 15.85
C PHE A 246 6.60 2.41 14.72
N GLY A 247 5.42 1.91 15.06
CA GLY A 247 4.35 1.64 14.11
C GLY A 247 3.53 2.89 13.76
N PHE A 248 2.32 2.99 14.26
CA PHE A 248 1.39 4.08 13.94
C PHE A 248 1.98 5.48 14.14
N GLN A 249 2.88 5.66 15.10
CA GLN A 249 3.56 6.91 15.36
C GLN A 249 4.39 7.42 14.16
N ARG A 250 4.83 6.52 13.28
CA ARG A 250 5.64 6.85 12.11
C ARG A 250 4.91 6.72 10.78
N VAL A 251 3.87 5.90 10.71
CA VAL A 251 3.22 5.54 9.44
C VAL A 251 1.71 5.82 9.43
N MET A 252 1.23 6.70 10.30
CA MET A 252 -0.20 6.97 10.45
C MET A 252 -0.88 7.38 9.13
N ASP A 253 -0.26 8.27 8.34
CA ASP A 253 -0.79 8.68 7.05
C ASP A 253 -0.95 7.50 6.09
N LEU A 254 0.03 6.59 6.07
CA LEU A 254 -0.04 5.37 5.26
C LEU A 254 -1.09 4.40 5.80
N ALA A 255 -1.29 4.34 7.11
CA ALA A 255 -2.33 3.51 7.72
C ALA A 255 -3.74 4.02 7.33
N TRP A 256 -3.95 5.33 7.27
CA TRP A 256 -5.17 5.91 6.71
C TRP A 256 -5.34 5.60 5.23
N ALA A 257 -4.28 5.76 4.43
CA ALA A 257 -4.30 5.41 3.02
C ALA A 257 -4.61 3.91 2.80
N ALA A 258 -4.10 3.05 3.68
CA ALA A 258 -4.42 1.63 3.68
C ALA A 258 -5.90 1.37 3.96
N GLY A 259 -6.49 2.09 4.92
CA GLY A 259 -7.91 2.05 5.20
C GLY A 259 -8.75 2.43 3.99
N ASP A 260 -8.43 3.56 3.37
CA ASP A 260 -9.11 4.03 2.16
C ASP A 260 -8.98 3.06 0.98
N SER A 261 -7.86 2.37 0.88
CA SER A 261 -7.58 1.39 -0.16
C SER A 261 -8.16 0.00 0.14
N GLN A 262 -8.82 -0.18 1.29
CA GLN A 262 -9.33 -1.47 1.75
C GLN A 262 -8.24 -2.56 1.79
N THR A 263 -7.05 -2.18 2.26
CA THR A 263 -5.91 -3.08 2.36
C THR A 263 -6.20 -4.19 3.38
N ARG A 264 -5.91 -5.43 3.01
CA ARG A 264 -6.10 -6.62 3.86
C ARG A 264 -4.76 -7.11 4.39
N GLY A 265 -4.66 -7.39 5.68
CA GLY A 265 -3.44 -7.92 6.27
C GLY A 265 -3.31 -7.63 7.76
N PHE A 266 -2.18 -8.00 8.32
CA PHE A 266 -1.90 -7.89 9.75
C PHE A 266 -0.79 -6.89 10.03
N LEU A 267 -1.04 -6.00 10.98
CA LEU A 267 -0.06 -5.07 11.55
C LEU A 267 0.27 -5.55 12.96
N ILE A 268 1.51 -5.97 13.19
CA ILE A 268 1.93 -6.60 14.44
C ILE A 268 2.92 -5.70 15.18
N GLY A 269 2.44 -5.02 16.21
CA GLY A 269 3.29 -4.30 17.14
C GLY A 269 3.91 -5.25 18.15
N ALA A 270 5.18 -5.58 17.99
CA ALA A 270 5.92 -6.44 18.90
C ALA A 270 6.72 -5.63 19.93
N THR A 271 7.25 -6.28 20.94
CA THR A 271 8.10 -5.67 21.99
C THR A 271 7.47 -4.41 22.62
N SER A 272 6.20 -4.53 23.04
CA SER A 272 5.44 -3.40 23.58
C SER A 272 5.40 -3.32 25.12
N GLY A 273 5.92 -4.33 25.81
CA GLY A 273 5.80 -4.46 27.27
C GLY A 273 6.58 -3.41 28.06
N ARG A 274 5.90 -2.59 28.83
CA ARG A 274 6.52 -1.54 29.65
C ARG A 274 7.43 -2.08 30.73
N THR A 275 7.07 -3.20 31.36
CA THR A 275 7.84 -3.81 32.45
C THR A 275 8.96 -4.70 31.94
N THR A 276 8.73 -5.46 30.87
CA THR A 276 9.70 -6.39 30.29
C THR A 276 10.79 -5.68 29.50
N LEU A 277 10.57 -4.43 29.08
CA LEU A 277 11.51 -3.60 28.33
C LEU A 277 12.15 -2.48 29.16
N ALA A 278 12.13 -2.60 30.48
CA ALA A 278 12.65 -1.56 31.38
C ALA A 278 14.12 -1.21 31.12
N GLY A 279 14.93 -2.19 30.70
CA GLY A 279 16.34 -1.99 30.36
C GLY A 279 16.57 -1.29 29.01
N GLU A 280 15.58 -1.25 28.12
CA GLU A 280 15.69 -0.65 26.80
C GLU A 280 15.24 0.82 26.75
N GLY A 281 14.62 1.30 27.82
CA GLY A 281 14.18 2.69 27.98
C GLY A 281 12.82 2.99 27.35
N LEU A 282 12.38 4.23 27.53
CA LEU A 282 11.05 4.72 27.13
C LEU A 282 10.76 4.62 25.64
N GLN A 283 11.77 4.65 24.81
CA GLN A 283 11.63 4.57 23.35
C GLN A 283 11.03 3.26 22.84
N HIS A 284 11.03 2.21 23.65
CA HIS A 284 10.42 0.92 23.31
C HIS A 284 9.13 0.65 24.11
N GLN A 285 8.72 1.55 24.98
CA GLN A 285 7.55 1.37 25.84
C GLN A 285 6.30 2.00 25.22
N ASP A 286 5.56 1.24 24.48
CA ASP A 286 4.30 1.68 23.89
C ASP A 286 3.15 1.68 24.92
N GLY A 287 2.26 2.64 24.77
CA GLY A 287 1.06 2.76 25.59
C GLY A 287 -0.09 3.47 24.90
N HIS A 288 0.06 3.80 23.60
CA HIS A 288 -0.92 4.61 22.88
C HIS A 288 -1.18 4.14 21.43
N SER A 289 -0.56 3.07 20.97
CA SER A 289 -0.83 2.55 19.61
C SER A 289 -2.30 2.18 19.41
N HIS A 290 -2.98 1.64 20.41
CA HIS A 290 -4.43 1.36 20.33
C HIS A 290 -5.27 2.62 20.15
N LEU A 291 -4.90 3.73 20.79
CA LEU A 291 -5.59 5.02 20.61
C LEU A 291 -5.44 5.52 19.17
N LEU A 292 -4.26 5.37 18.58
CA LEU A 292 -4.02 5.74 17.19
C LEU A 292 -4.79 4.81 16.24
N ALA A 293 -4.71 3.50 16.44
CA ALA A 293 -5.44 2.52 15.64
C ALA A 293 -6.96 2.75 15.65
N SER A 294 -7.53 3.10 16.81
CA SER A 294 -8.97 3.33 16.96
C SER A 294 -9.50 4.52 16.15
N THR A 295 -8.64 5.40 15.65
CA THR A 295 -9.04 6.50 14.78
C THR A 295 -9.27 6.07 13.34
N ILE A 296 -8.82 4.88 12.93
CA ILE A 296 -8.98 4.35 11.58
C ILE A 296 -10.22 3.44 11.57
N PRO A 297 -11.29 3.78 10.84
CA PRO A 297 -12.60 3.13 10.96
C PRO A 297 -12.61 1.62 10.69
N ASN A 298 -11.76 1.15 9.80
CA ASN A 298 -11.65 -0.26 9.40
C ASN A 298 -10.42 -0.96 9.95
N CYS A 299 -9.78 -0.40 10.99
CA CYS A 299 -8.69 -1.05 11.72
C CYS A 299 -9.22 -1.64 13.03
N ILE A 300 -9.15 -2.96 13.16
CA ILE A 300 -9.53 -3.65 14.40
C ILE A 300 -8.26 -3.98 15.17
N SER A 301 -8.14 -3.49 16.39
CA SER A 301 -6.95 -3.70 17.23
C SER A 301 -7.21 -4.64 18.38
N TYR A 302 -6.23 -5.50 18.68
CA TYR A 302 -6.24 -6.50 19.73
C TYR A 302 -4.98 -6.42 20.57
N ASP A 303 -5.08 -6.77 21.84
CA ASP A 303 -3.94 -6.87 22.77
C ASP A 303 -3.98 -8.25 23.51
N PRO A 304 -3.62 -9.34 22.79
CA PRO A 304 -3.69 -10.68 23.39
C PRO A 304 -2.61 -10.87 24.45
N THR A 305 -3.01 -11.35 25.60
CA THR A 305 -2.11 -11.71 26.73
C THR A 305 -1.57 -13.13 26.57
N PHE A 306 -2.39 -14.05 26.08
CA PHE A 306 -2.05 -15.46 25.99
C PHE A 306 -1.97 -15.98 24.57
N ALA A 307 -1.18 -17.03 24.35
CA ALA A 307 -0.99 -17.65 23.05
C ALA A 307 -2.32 -18.16 22.43
N TYR A 308 -3.23 -18.69 23.24
CA TYR A 308 -4.52 -19.19 22.76
C TYR A 308 -5.44 -18.06 22.25
N GLU A 309 -5.38 -16.87 22.88
CA GLU A 309 -6.13 -15.70 22.41
C GLU A 309 -5.61 -15.26 21.02
N LEU A 310 -4.28 -15.19 20.88
CA LEU A 310 -3.66 -14.85 19.60
C LEU A 310 -3.99 -15.89 18.51
N ALA A 311 -4.03 -17.19 18.88
CA ALA A 311 -4.42 -18.24 17.94
C ALA A 311 -5.87 -18.08 17.46
N VAL A 312 -6.78 -17.74 18.36
CA VAL A 312 -8.19 -17.47 18.01
C VAL A 312 -8.30 -16.25 17.11
N ILE A 313 -7.64 -15.15 17.48
CA ILE A 313 -7.64 -13.91 16.69
C ILE A 313 -7.11 -14.18 15.27
N LEU A 314 -5.93 -14.80 15.15
CA LEU A 314 -5.32 -15.09 13.86
C LEU A 314 -6.19 -16.01 13.00
N ASN A 315 -6.77 -17.05 13.60
CA ASN A 315 -7.67 -17.96 12.89
C ASN A 315 -8.95 -17.26 12.43
N CYS A 316 -9.56 -16.42 13.28
CA CYS A 316 -10.75 -15.64 12.93
C CYS A 316 -10.46 -14.68 11.77
N LEU A 317 -9.38 -13.90 11.87
CA LEU A 317 -9.06 -12.87 10.88
C LEU A 317 -8.64 -13.45 9.52
N LEU A 318 -8.01 -14.60 9.49
CA LEU A 318 -7.77 -15.35 8.24
C LEU A 318 -9.09 -15.83 7.60
N TYR A 319 -10.17 -15.88 8.38
CA TYR A 319 -11.48 -16.31 7.94
C TYR A 319 -12.37 -15.17 7.48
N THR A 320 -12.29 -14.01 8.14
CA THR A 320 -13.21 -12.87 7.94
C THR A 320 -12.79 -11.92 6.83
N SER A 321 -11.60 -12.09 6.24
CA SER A 321 -11.23 -11.34 5.04
C SER A 321 -12.18 -11.57 3.86
N ASP A 322 -12.95 -12.67 3.89
CA ASP A 322 -14.01 -12.97 2.91
C ASP A 322 -15.42 -12.48 3.32
N ALA A 323 -15.62 -12.11 4.59
CA ALA A 323 -16.95 -11.80 5.12
C ALA A 323 -17.27 -10.29 5.14
N ALA A 324 -16.37 -9.46 4.65
CA ALA A 324 -16.59 -8.00 4.58
C ALA A 324 -17.45 -7.56 3.38
N ASP A 325 -17.90 -8.51 2.54
CA ASP A 325 -18.72 -8.26 1.36
C ASP A 325 -20.20 -8.71 1.52
N GLU A 326 -20.63 -9.10 2.75
CA GLU A 326 -22.05 -9.33 3.05
C GLU A 326 -22.71 -8.18 3.81
#